data_7f0a9dceda5f13ee2bf60fa91edfd009
#
_entry.id   7f0a9dceda5f13ee2bf60fa91edfd009
#
_cell.length_a   1.000
_cell.length_b   1.000
_cell.length_c   1.000
_cell.angle_alpha   90.00
_cell.angle_beta   90.00
_cell.angle_gamma   90.00
#
_symmetry.space_group_name_H-M   'P 1'
#
loop_
_entity.id
_entity.type
_entity.pdbx_description
1 polymer ?
#
loop_
_entity_poly.entity_id
_entity_poly.type
_entity_poly.pdbx_seq_one_letter_code
_entity_poly.pdbx_strand_id
1 'polypeptide(L)'
;MKKAVFFDIDGTLWNYQMQIPESAVWAIRKLRENGHYAFICSGRSRSNIQSPKLLGIGFDGVVASCGAHIDFHKETAYQVLLTEKQVTHALSVLKKYHMSVVLEGPEYVYVNESDFLDDPYVIHLRKELGEHLKNIPTDHSEIQINKMSSIAPNVDARQFVKEMGADFDVVIHGQGIIEINPAGISKATGIRKVCEMLDIPHENTFAFGDSANDLEMLAYVAHSIAMGNGTEEVKNTAEYVTRSVDEDGILHGLKHYGLI
;
A
#
# COMPACT_ATOMS: atom_id res chain seq x y z
N MET A 1 14.84 -22.34 -7.60
CA MET A 1 14.44 -21.15 -8.34
C MET A 1 14.20 -20.01 -7.34
N LYS A 2 14.46 -18.76 -7.72
CA LYS A 2 14.16 -17.60 -6.88
C LYS A 2 12.64 -17.43 -6.71
N LYS A 3 12.22 -17.07 -5.52
CA LYS A 3 10.81 -16.76 -5.19
C LYS A 3 10.72 -15.29 -4.81
N ALA A 4 9.56 -14.70 -5.01
CA ALA A 4 9.25 -13.33 -4.59
C ALA A 4 8.16 -13.36 -3.52
N VAL A 5 8.43 -12.75 -2.38
CA VAL A 5 7.52 -12.67 -1.24
C VAL A 5 7.17 -11.21 -0.99
N PHE A 6 5.88 -10.92 -0.99
CA PHE A 6 5.31 -9.59 -0.83
C PHE A 6 4.65 -9.48 0.54
N PHE A 7 4.96 -8.43 1.27
CA PHE A 7 4.46 -8.20 2.62
C PHE A 7 3.70 -6.87 2.67
N ASP A 8 2.45 -6.91 3.09
CA ASP A 8 1.79 -5.68 3.49
C ASP A 8 2.44 -5.09 4.74
N ILE A 9 2.14 -3.84 5.06
CA ILE A 9 2.72 -3.11 6.19
C ILE A 9 1.83 -3.20 7.42
N ASP A 10 0.64 -2.60 7.33
CA ASP A 10 -0.22 -2.29 8.48
C ASP A 10 -1.01 -3.53 8.92
N GLY A 11 -0.70 -4.12 10.09
CA GLY A 11 -1.28 -5.38 10.55
C GLY A 11 -0.56 -6.63 10.05
N THR A 12 0.47 -6.47 9.20
CA THR A 12 1.28 -7.57 8.65
C THR A 12 2.74 -7.48 9.07
N LEU A 13 3.49 -6.45 8.65
CA LEU A 13 4.88 -6.25 9.06
C LEU A 13 4.98 -5.67 10.46
N TRP A 14 4.06 -4.80 10.84
CA TRP A 14 3.96 -4.24 12.18
C TRP A 14 2.53 -4.28 12.71
N ASN A 15 2.38 -4.21 14.02
CA ASN A 15 1.10 -4.12 14.69
C ASN A 15 0.57 -2.66 14.70
N TYR A 16 -0.62 -2.45 15.25
CA TYR A 16 -1.25 -1.11 15.34
C TYR A 16 -0.49 -0.10 16.19
N GLN A 17 0.52 -0.54 16.97
CA GLN A 17 1.46 0.31 17.70
C GLN A 17 2.75 0.57 16.89
N MET A 18 2.79 0.20 15.61
CA MET A 18 3.96 0.28 14.72
C MET A 18 5.21 -0.45 15.28
N GLN A 19 4.97 -1.53 16.00
CA GLN A 19 6.03 -2.41 16.51
C GLN A 19 6.24 -3.56 15.53
N ILE A 20 7.48 -3.76 15.10
CA ILE A 20 7.87 -4.86 14.21
C ILE A 20 8.45 -5.96 15.09
N PRO A 21 7.90 -7.20 15.07
CA PRO A 21 8.47 -8.32 15.80
C PRO A 21 9.90 -8.62 15.34
N GLU A 22 10.81 -8.87 16.27
CA GLU A 22 12.21 -9.24 15.94
C GLU A 22 12.29 -10.52 15.11
N SER A 23 11.35 -11.44 15.33
CA SER A 23 11.21 -12.66 14.55
C SER A 23 10.91 -12.40 13.07
N ALA A 24 10.07 -11.38 12.76
CA ALA A 24 9.79 -10.96 11.40
C ALA A 24 11.02 -10.38 10.72
N VAL A 25 11.77 -9.52 11.43
CA VAL A 25 13.05 -8.99 10.94
C VAL A 25 14.03 -10.09 10.60
N TRP A 26 14.21 -11.04 11.53
CA TRP A 26 15.09 -12.19 11.34
C TRP A 26 14.63 -13.05 10.15
N ALA A 27 13.34 -13.37 10.08
CA ALA A 27 12.77 -14.24 9.06
C ALA A 27 12.92 -13.66 7.63
N ILE A 28 12.66 -12.35 7.47
CA ILE A 28 12.82 -11.66 6.17
C ILE A 28 14.28 -11.62 5.75
N ARG A 29 15.20 -11.35 6.67
CA ARG A 29 16.64 -11.41 6.37
C ARG A 29 17.06 -12.82 5.96
N LYS A 30 16.57 -13.84 6.68
CA LYS A 30 16.86 -15.24 6.35
C LYS A 30 16.29 -15.65 5.00
N LEU A 31 15.09 -15.23 4.65
CA LEU A 31 14.48 -15.40 3.32
C LEU A 31 15.43 -14.88 2.22
N ARG A 32 15.97 -13.69 2.40
CA ARG A 32 16.90 -13.07 1.43
C ARG A 32 18.25 -13.78 1.39
N GLU A 33 18.79 -14.20 2.53
CA GLU A 33 20.01 -15.05 2.60
C GLU A 33 19.84 -16.36 1.84
N ASN A 34 18.63 -16.94 1.85
CA ASN A 34 18.29 -18.14 1.07
C ASN A 34 18.13 -17.85 -0.44
N GLY A 35 18.35 -16.60 -0.89
CA GLY A 35 18.39 -16.20 -2.28
C GLY A 35 17.02 -15.80 -2.85
N HIS A 36 16.01 -15.60 -2.02
CA HIS A 36 14.68 -15.14 -2.40
C HIS A 36 14.56 -13.61 -2.34
N TYR A 37 13.57 -13.04 -3.03
CA TYR A 37 13.27 -11.62 -2.97
C TYR A 37 12.22 -11.34 -1.91
N ALA A 38 12.42 -10.25 -1.16
CA ALA A 38 11.46 -9.70 -0.21
C ALA A 38 11.04 -8.30 -0.63
N PHE A 39 9.73 -8.07 -0.81
CA PHE A 39 9.15 -6.80 -1.18
C PHE A 39 8.15 -6.31 -0.15
N ILE A 40 8.16 -5.02 0.16
CA ILE A 40 7.00 -4.35 0.75
C ILE A 40 5.94 -4.22 -0.36
N CYS A 41 4.65 -4.45 -0.05
CA CYS A 41 3.54 -4.24 -0.96
C CYS A 41 2.38 -3.56 -0.23
N SER A 42 2.25 -2.23 -0.38
CA SER A 42 1.38 -1.42 0.46
C SER A 42 0.51 -0.43 -0.32
N GLY A 43 -0.64 -0.08 0.27
CA GLY A 43 -1.46 1.05 -0.14
C GLY A 43 -0.81 2.41 0.15
N ARG A 44 0.13 2.49 1.09
CA ARG A 44 0.86 3.72 1.40
C ARG A 44 1.65 4.21 0.19
N SER A 45 1.66 5.53 -0.03
CA SER A 45 2.54 6.13 -1.04
C SER A 45 4.02 5.94 -0.68
N ARG A 46 4.88 6.05 -1.67
CA ARG A 46 6.32 5.92 -1.44
C ARG A 46 6.82 6.97 -0.44
N SER A 47 6.31 8.20 -0.53
CA SER A 47 6.59 9.27 0.44
C SER A 47 6.13 8.96 1.86
N ASN A 48 5.13 8.09 2.02
CA ASN A 48 4.61 7.67 3.33
C ASN A 48 5.29 6.40 3.89
N ILE A 49 6.28 5.84 3.19
CA ILE A 49 7.09 4.69 3.63
C ILE A 49 8.48 5.19 4.02
N GLN A 50 8.59 5.89 5.17
CA GLN A 50 9.82 6.55 5.61
C GLN A 50 10.42 5.96 6.90
N SER A 51 9.74 5.03 7.58
CA SER A 51 10.21 4.46 8.83
C SER A 51 11.59 3.82 8.70
N PRO A 52 12.63 4.33 9.39
CA PRO A 52 13.96 3.72 9.35
C PRO A 52 13.99 2.30 9.88
N LYS A 53 13.09 1.98 10.84
CA LYS A 53 12.95 0.61 11.39
C LYS A 53 12.44 -0.35 10.32
N LEU A 54 11.42 0.07 9.56
CA LEU A 54 10.84 -0.73 8.48
C LEU A 54 11.85 -0.92 7.33
N LEU A 55 12.41 0.17 6.82
CA LEU A 55 13.37 0.14 5.72
C LEU A 55 14.69 -0.54 6.12
N GLY A 56 15.07 -0.48 7.40
CA GLY A 56 16.25 -1.14 7.97
C GLY A 56 16.17 -2.66 8.06
N ILE A 57 14.99 -3.27 7.82
CA ILE A 57 14.87 -4.74 7.66
C ILE A 57 15.68 -5.19 6.45
N GLY A 58 15.66 -4.40 5.38
CA GLY A 58 16.49 -4.62 4.19
C GLY A 58 15.74 -5.35 3.08
N PHE A 59 14.60 -4.84 2.63
CA PHE A 59 13.87 -5.34 1.47
C PHE A 59 14.63 -5.12 0.17
N ASP A 60 14.34 -5.94 -0.85
CA ASP A 60 14.89 -5.77 -2.21
C ASP A 60 14.15 -4.67 -2.97
N GLY A 61 12.87 -4.45 -2.65
CA GLY A 61 12.09 -3.40 -3.27
C GLY A 61 10.82 -3.06 -2.50
N VAL A 62 10.11 -2.07 -3.01
CA VAL A 62 8.85 -1.55 -2.47
C VAL A 62 7.84 -1.41 -3.61
N VAL A 63 6.68 -2.03 -3.46
CA VAL A 63 5.49 -1.79 -4.25
C VAL A 63 4.60 -0.88 -3.41
N ALA A 64 4.57 0.41 -3.73
CA ALA A 64 3.83 1.45 -3.02
C ALA A 64 2.63 1.95 -3.82
N SER A 65 1.78 2.76 -3.19
CA SER A 65 0.60 3.37 -3.81
C SER A 65 -0.29 2.35 -4.52
N CYS A 66 -0.58 1.22 -3.85
CA CYS A 66 -1.34 0.12 -4.45
C CYS A 66 -0.77 -0.40 -5.78
N GLY A 67 0.54 -0.30 -6.02
CA GLY A 67 1.17 -0.74 -7.27
C GLY A 67 1.50 0.37 -8.27
N ALA A 68 1.08 1.61 -8.01
CA ALA A 68 1.41 2.75 -8.88
C ALA A 68 2.88 3.17 -8.81
N HIS A 69 3.63 2.71 -7.82
CA HIS A 69 5.05 3.01 -7.69
C HIS A 69 5.82 1.76 -7.26
N ILE A 70 6.91 1.44 -7.96
CA ILE A 70 7.78 0.32 -7.63
C ILE A 70 9.22 0.80 -7.56
N ASP A 71 9.83 0.67 -6.38
CA ASP A 71 11.27 0.76 -6.22
C ASP A 71 11.89 -0.65 -6.22
N PHE A 72 13.05 -0.79 -6.88
CA PHE A 72 13.87 -1.98 -6.83
C PHE A 72 15.34 -1.58 -6.61
N HIS A 73 15.98 -2.14 -5.59
CA HIS A 73 17.34 -1.78 -5.18
C HIS A 73 17.53 -0.26 -4.97
N LYS A 74 16.51 0.41 -4.42
CA LYS A 74 16.46 1.86 -4.12
C LYS A 74 16.35 2.77 -5.34
N GLU A 75 16.11 2.23 -6.52
CA GLU A 75 15.85 2.99 -7.73
C GLU A 75 14.39 2.81 -8.15
N THR A 76 13.76 3.86 -8.64
CA THR A 76 12.40 3.78 -9.18
C THR A 76 12.41 3.00 -10.49
N ALA A 77 11.84 1.80 -10.45
CA ALA A 77 11.81 0.88 -11.58
C ALA A 77 10.51 0.99 -12.41
N TYR A 78 9.42 1.43 -11.78
CA TYR A 78 8.13 1.64 -12.44
C TYR A 78 7.31 2.69 -11.69
N GLN A 79 6.60 3.53 -12.45
CA GLN A 79 5.74 4.55 -11.86
C GLN A 79 4.57 4.90 -12.77
N VAL A 80 3.39 5.06 -12.19
CA VAL A 80 2.21 5.66 -12.79
C VAL A 80 1.89 6.95 -12.04
N LEU A 81 1.83 8.05 -12.76
CA LEU A 81 1.44 9.35 -12.23
C LEU A 81 0.09 9.77 -12.82
N LEU A 82 -0.75 10.37 -11.99
CA LEU A 82 -1.94 11.06 -12.45
C LEU A 82 -1.54 12.31 -13.23
N THR A 83 -2.17 12.53 -14.36
CA THR A 83 -2.00 13.75 -15.14
C THR A 83 -2.59 14.94 -14.42
N GLU A 84 -2.13 16.15 -14.70
CA GLU A 84 -2.70 17.40 -14.19
C GLU A 84 -4.22 17.45 -14.38
N LYS A 85 -4.71 17.01 -15.56
CA LYS A 85 -6.15 16.95 -15.88
C LYS A 85 -6.90 16.02 -14.94
N GLN A 86 -6.35 14.84 -14.65
CA GLN A 86 -6.94 13.88 -13.73
C GLN A 86 -6.94 14.42 -12.28
N VAL A 87 -5.85 15.02 -11.84
CA VAL A 87 -5.75 15.66 -10.51
C VAL A 87 -6.80 16.76 -10.38
N THR A 88 -6.88 17.69 -11.35
CA THR A 88 -7.83 18.80 -11.35
C THR A 88 -9.28 18.31 -11.38
N HIS A 89 -9.59 17.28 -12.19
CA HIS A 89 -10.92 16.67 -12.21
C HIS A 89 -11.30 16.08 -10.86
N ALA A 90 -10.44 15.22 -10.28
CA ALA A 90 -10.68 14.59 -9.00
C ALA A 90 -10.90 15.62 -7.88
N LEU A 91 -10.06 16.67 -7.82
CA LEU A 91 -10.20 17.75 -6.85
C LEU A 91 -11.55 18.50 -7.03
N SER A 92 -12.01 18.70 -8.26
CA SER A 92 -13.31 19.33 -8.52
C SER A 92 -14.47 18.49 -8.02
N VAL A 93 -14.43 17.16 -8.20
CA VAL A 93 -15.44 16.23 -7.70
C VAL A 93 -15.42 16.20 -6.18
N LEU A 94 -14.23 16.00 -5.56
CA LEU A 94 -14.09 15.99 -4.10
C LEU A 94 -14.61 17.28 -3.44
N LYS A 95 -14.30 18.43 -4.03
CA LYS A 95 -14.81 19.73 -3.57
C LYS A 95 -16.34 19.83 -3.64
N LYS A 96 -16.96 19.31 -4.71
CA LYS A 96 -18.43 19.27 -4.86
C LYS A 96 -19.10 18.47 -3.73
N TYR A 97 -18.43 17.40 -3.27
CA TYR A 97 -18.89 16.55 -2.15
C TYR A 97 -18.43 17.04 -0.78
N HIS A 98 -17.78 18.21 -0.69
CA HIS A 98 -17.23 18.78 0.55
C HIS A 98 -16.26 17.82 1.26
N MET A 99 -15.46 17.11 0.49
CA MET A 99 -14.51 16.12 0.99
C MET A 99 -13.11 16.70 1.05
N SER A 100 -12.45 16.49 2.16
CA SER A 100 -11.03 16.78 2.30
C SER A 100 -10.21 15.70 1.59
N VAL A 101 -9.05 16.05 1.03
CA VAL A 101 -8.23 15.16 0.24
C VAL A 101 -6.80 15.14 0.72
N VAL A 102 -6.19 13.95 0.65
CA VAL A 102 -4.75 13.75 0.75
C VAL A 102 -4.27 13.33 -0.64
N LEU A 103 -3.38 14.13 -1.25
CA LEU A 103 -2.72 13.79 -2.50
C LEU A 103 -1.40 13.10 -2.18
N GLU A 104 -1.20 11.92 -2.71
CA GLU A 104 -0.10 11.05 -2.33
C GLU A 104 0.85 10.82 -3.52
N GLY A 105 2.03 11.39 -3.43
CA GLY A 105 3.06 11.29 -4.46
C GLY A 105 4.26 10.44 -4.07
N PRO A 106 5.25 10.33 -4.95
CA PRO A 106 6.46 9.55 -4.67
C PRO A 106 7.37 10.21 -3.63
N GLU A 107 7.42 11.53 -3.60
CA GLU A 107 8.31 12.31 -2.73
C GLU A 107 7.57 13.06 -1.63
N TYR A 108 6.37 13.56 -1.92
CA TYR A 108 5.58 14.37 -1.00
C TYR A 108 4.15 13.86 -0.88
N VAL A 109 3.58 14.10 0.30
CA VAL A 109 2.14 14.03 0.56
C VAL A 109 1.62 15.46 0.66
N TYR A 110 0.48 15.76 0.04
CA TYR A 110 -0.08 17.12 0.04
C TYR A 110 -1.47 17.11 0.66
N VAL A 111 -1.74 18.10 1.49
CA VAL A 111 -3.04 18.33 2.14
C VAL A 111 -3.33 19.83 2.13
N ASN A 112 -4.60 20.22 2.21
CA ASN A 112 -4.92 21.58 2.64
C ASN A 112 -5.00 21.58 4.17
N GLU A 113 -4.06 22.23 4.83
CA GLU A 113 -4.02 22.24 6.30
C GLU A 113 -5.31 22.77 6.95
N SER A 114 -5.99 23.74 6.28
CA SER A 114 -7.27 24.28 6.75
C SER A 114 -8.39 23.22 6.84
N ASP A 115 -8.34 22.17 6.02
CA ASP A 115 -9.37 21.14 5.95
C ASP A 115 -9.22 20.11 7.08
N PHE A 116 -8.10 20.14 7.83
CA PHE A 116 -7.73 19.12 8.81
C PHE A 116 -7.18 19.70 10.12
N LEU A 117 -7.64 20.90 10.53
CA LEU A 117 -7.06 21.64 11.67
C LEU A 117 -6.96 20.82 12.96
N ASP A 118 -7.93 19.94 13.23
CA ASP A 118 -8.01 19.11 14.42
C ASP A 118 -8.10 17.61 14.09
N ASP A 119 -7.77 17.20 12.85
CA ASP A 119 -7.86 15.81 12.44
C ASP A 119 -6.67 15.00 12.99
N PRO A 120 -6.91 13.98 13.84
CA PRO A 120 -5.84 13.18 14.44
C PRO A 120 -4.96 12.48 13.40
N TYR A 121 -5.52 12.12 12.24
CA TYR A 121 -4.77 11.47 11.15
C TYR A 121 -3.74 12.43 10.55
N VAL A 122 -4.11 13.67 10.23
CA VAL A 122 -3.18 14.66 9.66
C VAL A 122 -2.16 15.14 10.69
N ILE A 123 -2.55 15.24 11.98
CA ILE A 123 -1.60 15.51 13.07
C ILE A 123 -0.55 14.39 13.13
N HIS A 124 -0.97 13.13 12.99
CA HIS A 124 -0.07 11.99 12.95
C HIS A 124 0.83 12.03 11.70
N LEU A 125 0.25 12.26 10.52
CA LEU A 125 1.01 12.41 9.27
C LEU A 125 2.08 13.50 9.36
N ARG A 126 1.75 14.65 9.94
CA ARG A 126 2.71 15.76 10.13
C ARG A 126 3.90 15.34 10.99
N LYS A 127 3.64 14.56 12.05
CA LYS A 127 4.70 14.03 12.92
C LYS A 127 5.56 12.98 12.22
N GLU A 128 4.94 12.13 11.40
CA GLU A 128 5.62 11.03 10.69
C GLU A 128 6.39 11.51 9.47
N LEU A 129 5.81 12.41 8.68
CA LEU A 129 6.34 12.84 7.38
C LEU A 129 7.23 14.09 7.45
N GLY A 130 7.05 14.95 8.47
CA GLY A 130 7.83 16.18 8.59
C GLY A 130 7.80 17.02 7.31
N GLU A 131 8.97 17.25 6.70
CA GLU A 131 9.14 18.04 5.45
C GLU A 131 8.56 17.36 4.20
N HIS A 132 8.21 16.08 4.26
CA HIS A 132 7.51 15.39 3.17
C HIS A 132 6.01 15.68 3.13
N LEU A 133 5.44 16.33 4.16
CA LEU A 133 4.06 16.82 4.15
C LEU A 133 4.02 18.28 3.70
N LYS A 134 3.29 18.59 2.64
CA LYS A 134 3.19 19.93 2.06
C LYS A 134 1.73 20.35 1.86
N ASN A 135 1.51 21.66 1.71
CA ASN A 135 0.23 22.18 1.26
C ASN A 135 0.03 21.89 -0.23
N ILE A 136 -1.23 21.63 -0.63
CA ILE A 136 -1.61 21.49 -2.04
C ILE A 136 -1.35 22.85 -2.72
N PRO A 137 -0.49 22.92 -3.74
CA PRO A 137 -0.25 24.16 -4.46
C PRO A 137 -1.47 24.53 -5.34
N THR A 138 -1.60 25.80 -5.67
CA THR A 138 -2.65 26.27 -6.62
C THR A 138 -2.38 25.83 -8.05
N ASP A 139 -1.12 25.67 -8.41
CA ASP A 139 -0.68 25.10 -9.69
C ASP A 139 -0.38 23.61 -9.51
N HIS A 140 -1.15 22.77 -10.17
CA HIS A 140 -1.02 21.32 -10.10
C HIS A 140 -0.05 20.73 -11.13
N SER A 141 0.52 21.55 -12.01
CA SER A 141 1.40 21.09 -13.09
C SER A 141 2.75 20.56 -12.58
N GLU A 142 3.19 21.00 -11.39
CA GLU A 142 4.49 20.64 -10.82
C GLU A 142 4.42 19.49 -9.81
N ILE A 143 3.21 19.02 -9.45
CA ILE A 143 3.07 17.96 -8.47
C ILE A 143 3.00 16.57 -9.12
N GLN A 144 3.69 15.62 -8.51
CA GLN A 144 3.67 14.21 -8.90
C GLN A 144 2.78 13.43 -7.94
N ILE A 145 1.68 12.87 -8.42
CA ILE A 145 0.69 12.16 -7.60
C ILE A 145 0.48 10.76 -8.17
N ASN A 146 0.62 9.74 -7.33
CA ASN A 146 0.36 8.35 -7.66
C ASN A 146 -1.08 7.94 -7.32
N LYS A 147 -1.62 8.44 -6.22
CA LYS A 147 -2.98 8.15 -5.74
C LYS A 147 -3.50 9.29 -4.88
N MET A 148 -4.78 9.20 -4.51
CA MET A 148 -5.41 10.10 -3.55
C MET A 148 -6.16 9.30 -2.51
N SER A 149 -6.35 9.89 -1.32
CA SER A 149 -7.26 9.38 -0.30
C SER A 149 -8.12 10.50 0.27
N SER A 150 -9.28 10.12 0.79
CA SER A 150 -10.26 11.02 1.36
C SER A 150 -11.07 10.32 2.44
N ILE A 151 -11.86 11.09 3.18
CA ILE A 151 -12.81 10.57 4.16
C ILE A 151 -14.19 11.13 3.83
N ALA A 152 -15.19 10.23 3.66
CA ALA A 152 -16.57 10.61 3.41
C ALA A 152 -17.55 9.65 4.10
N PRO A 153 -17.96 9.94 5.32
CA PRO A 153 -18.81 9.04 6.09
C PRO A 153 -20.22 8.84 5.51
N ASN A 154 -20.72 9.75 4.66
CA ASN A 154 -22.11 9.78 4.19
C ASN A 154 -22.25 10.18 2.71
N VAL A 155 -21.49 9.56 1.81
CA VAL A 155 -21.58 9.82 0.36
C VAL A 155 -22.38 8.73 -0.34
N ASP A 156 -23.22 9.11 -1.30
CA ASP A 156 -23.74 8.14 -2.28
C ASP A 156 -22.58 7.61 -3.13
N ALA A 157 -22.09 6.43 -2.73
CA ALA A 157 -20.94 5.77 -3.34
C ALA A 157 -21.09 5.59 -4.85
N ARG A 158 -22.29 5.23 -5.34
CA ARG A 158 -22.52 4.99 -6.77
C ARG A 158 -22.41 6.27 -7.58
N GLN A 159 -23.01 7.36 -7.07
CA GLN A 159 -22.97 8.63 -7.75
C GLN A 159 -21.56 9.23 -7.72
N PHE A 160 -20.87 9.12 -6.60
CA PHE A 160 -19.47 9.57 -6.46
C PHE A 160 -18.53 8.85 -7.43
N VAL A 161 -18.54 7.51 -7.46
CA VAL A 161 -17.73 6.70 -8.38
C VAL A 161 -18.03 7.06 -9.84
N LYS A 162 -19.31 7.25 -10.19
CA LYS A 162 -19.70 7.66 -11.54
C LYS A 162 -19.14 9.04 -11.93
N GLU A 163 -19.11 9.99 -11.00
CA GLU A 163 -18.58 11.33 -11.24
C GLU A 163 -17.06 11.37 -11.29
N MET A 164 -16.36 10.50 -10.54
CA MET A 164 -14.91 10.32 -10.64
C MET A 164 -14.51 9.86 -12.05
N GLY A 165 -15.35 9.05 -12.71
CA GLY A 165 -15.14 8.61 -14.09
C GLY A 165 -14.21 7.40 -14.24
N ALA A 166 -14.00 6.99 -15.49
CA ALA A 166 -13.29 5.75 -15.82
C ALA A 166 -11.76 5.83 -15.67
N ASP A 167 -11.23 7.00 -15.37
CA ASP A 167 -9.78 7.21 -15.17
C ASP A 167 -9.31 6.73 -13.77
N PHE A 168 -10.27 6.40 -12.89
CA PHE A 168 -10.00 6.06 -11.49
C PHE A 168 -10.68 4.78 -11.06
N ASP A 169 -9.96 3.98 -10.28
CA ASP A 169 -10.52 2.95 -9.44
C ASP A 169 -10.72 3.50 -8.01
N VAL A 170 -11.97 3.54 -7.58
CA VAL A 170 -12.36 4.08 -6.28
C VAL A 170 -12.75 2.96 -5.34
N VAL A 171 -12.02 2.81 -4.24
CA VAL A 171 -12.30 1.82 -3.19
C VAL A 171 -12.79 2.53 -1.95
N ILE A 172 -13.96 2.16 -1.47
CA ILE A 172 -14.56 2.71 -0.25
C ILE A 172 -14.46 1.66 0.84
N HIS A 173 -13.63 1.95 1.84
CA HIS A 173 -13.41 1.09 3.00
C HIS A 173 -14.44 1.38 4.10
N GLY A 174 -14.49 0.50 5.11
CA GLY A 174 -15.22 0.77 6.35
C GLY A 174 -14.80 2.11 6.97
N GLN A 175 -15.67 2.73 7.75
CA GLN A 175 -15.46 4.05 8.38
C GLN A 175 -15.36 5.24 7.38
N GLY A 176 -15.74 5.04 6.11
CA GLY A 176 -15.79 6.11 5.11
C GLY A 176 -14.44 6.53 4.53
N ILE A 177 -13.40 5.75 4.72
CA ILE A 177 -12.11 5.97 4.06
C ILE A 177 -12.25 5.62 2.58
N ILE A 178 -11.82 6.52 1.72
CA ILE A 178 -11.87 6.36 0.26
C ILE A 178 -10.45 6.39 -0.29
N GLU A 179 -10.09 5.37 -1.07
CA GLU A 179 -8.89 5.35 -1.89
C GLU A 179 -9.27 5.59 -3.35
N ILE A 180 -8.52 6.45 -4.03
CA ILE A 180 -8.70 6.83 -5.43
C ILE A 180 -7.38 6.54 -6.14
N ASN A 181 -7.35 5.44 -6.87
CA ASN A 181 -6.17 4.96 -7.59
C ASN A 181 -6.33 5.24 -9.10
N PRO A 182 -5.24 5.34 -9.86
CA PRO A 182 -5.33 5.29 -11.32
C PRO A 182 -6.02 4.00 -11.77
N ALA A 183 -6.88 4.07 -12.78
CA ALA A 183 -7.62 2.91 -13.27
C ALA A 183 -6.71 1.74 -13.65
N GLY A 184 -7.08 0.54 -13.23
CA GLY A 184 -6.34 -0.70 -13.48
C GLY A 184 -5.08 -0.89 -12.64
N ILE A 185 -4.88 -0.05 -11.61
CA ILE A 185 -3.75 -0.15 -10.68
C ILE A 185 -4.22 -0.73 -9.34
N SER A 186 -3.59 -1.85 -8.95
CA SER A 186 -3.81 -2.51 -7.66
C SER A 186 -2.52 -3.17 -7.15
N LYS A 187 -2.52 -3.63 -5.89
CA LYS A 187 -1.41 -4.42 -5.34
C LYS A 187 -1.08 -5.62 -6.24
N ALA A 188 -2.10 -6.29 -6.78
CA ALA A 188 -1.95 -7.42 -7.71
C ALA A 188 -1.24 -7.04 -9.00
N THR A 189 -1.63 -5.92 -9.62
CA THR A 189 -0.96 -5.44 -10.85
C THR A 189 0.47 -4.99 -10.59
N GLY A 190 0.75 -4.42 -9.41
CA GLY A 190 2.11 -4.11 -8.97
C GLY A 190 2.98 -5.36 -8.82
N ILE A 191 2.45 -6.42 -8.17
CA ILE A 191 3.14 -7.72 -8.05
C ILE A 191 3.42 -8.31 -9.42
N ARG A 192 2.41 -8.33 -10.32
CA ARG A 192 2.60 -8.79 -11.71
C ARG A 192 3.73 -8.04 -12.39
N LYS A 193 3.79 -6.72 -12.22
CA LYS A 193 4.84 -5.89 -12.81
C LYS A 193 6.23 -6.26 -12.28
N VAL A 194 6.37 -6.48 -10.97
CA VAL A 194 7.64 -6.97 -10.37
C VAL A 194 8.03 -8.32 -10.95
N CYS A 195 7.08 -9.27 -11.08
CA CYS A 195 7.35 -10.60 -11.63
C CYS A 195 7.80 -10.53 -13.09
N GLU A 196 7.17 -9.68 -13.91
CA GLU A 196 7.60 -9.42 -15.30
C GLU A 196 9.03 -8.85 -15.37
N MET A 197 9.36 -7.88 -14.50
CA MET A 197 10.67 -7.23 -14.49
C MET A 197 11.81 -8.16 -14.05
N LEU A 198 11.51 -9.11 -13.16
CA LEU A 198 12.51 -10.01 -12.55
C LEU A 198 12.46 -11.44 -13.10
N ASP A 199 11.63 -11.69 -14.09
CA ASP A 199 11.40 -13.03 -14.68
C ASP A 199 11.06 -14.08 -13.60
N ILE A 200 10.12 -13.73 -12.71
CA ILE A 200 9.62 -14.60 -11.64
C ILE A 200 8.34 -15.30 -12.12
N PRO A 201 8.36 -16.64 -12.27
CA PRO A 201 7.16 -17.40 -12.58
C PRO A 201 6.07 -17.22 -11.52
N HIS A 202 4.80 -17.20 -11.93
CA HIS A 202 3.65 -16.99 -11.03
C HIS A 202 3.66 -17.99 -9.85
N GLU A 203 3.97 -19.26 -10.09
CA GLU A 203 4.06 -20.31 -9.07
C GLU A 203 5.12 -20.05 -7.99
N ASN A 204 5.98 -19.06 -8.17
CA ASN A 204 7.00 -18.64 -7.20
C ASN A 204 6.63 -17.34 -6.47
N THR A 205 5.37 -16.93 -6.49
CA THR A 205 4.87 -15.72 -5.82
C THR A 205 4.18 -16.04 -4.52
N PHE A 206 4.49 -15.26 -3.48
CA PHE A 206 3.94 -15.36 -2.13
C PHE A 206 3.51 -13.98 -1.66
N ALA A 207 2.39 -13.87 -0.93
CA ALA A 207 1.99 -12.61 -0.32
C ALA A 207 1.41 -12.81 1.07
N PHE A 208 1.74 -11.90 1.97
CA PHE A 208 1.20 -11.78 3.33
C PHE A 208 0.34 -10.53 3.42
N GLY A 209 -0.88 -10.67 3.95
CA GLY A 209 -1.81 -9.56 4.14
C GLY A 209 -2.82 -9.83 5.24
N ASP A 210 -3.56 -8.81 5.66
CA ASP A 210 -4.51 -8.90 6.78
C ASP A 210 -5.84 -8.16 6.54
N SER A 211 -5.92 -7.26 5.57
CA SER A 211 -7.07 -6.37 5.40
C SER A 211 -7.65 -6.35 3.98
N ALA A 212 -8.79 -5.68 3.80
CA ALA A 212 -9.55 -5.71 2.55
C ALA A 212 -8.75 -5.23 1.33
N ASN A 213 -7.78 -4.33 1.50
CA ASN A 213 -6.92 -3.86 0.41
C ASN A 213 -5.88 -4.90 -0.05
N ASP A 214 -5.78 -6.06 0.66
CA ASP A 214 -4.91 -7.17 0.30
C ASP A 214 -5.62 -8.24 -0.53
N LEU A 215 -6.94 -8.22 -0.59
CA LEU A 215 -7.74 -9.27 -1.23
C LEU A 215 -7.30 -9.55 -2.66
N GLU A 216 -7.08 -8.49 -3.46
CA GLU A 216 -6.64 -8.66 -4.85
C GLU A 216 -5.23 -9.27 -4.95
N MET A 217 -4.31 -8.84 -4.11
CA MET A 217 -2.97 -9.39 -4.08
C MET A 217 -2.97 -10.85 -3.62
N LEU A 218 -3.76 -11.20 -2.59
CA LEU A 218 -3.89 -12.57 -2.08
C LEU A 218 -4.59 -13.50 -3.09
N ALA A 219 -5.58 -12.99 -3.83
CA ALA A 219 -6.22 -13.73 -4.89
C ALA A 219 -5.32 -13.94 -6.13
N TYR A 220 -4.36 -13.03 -6.34
CA TYR A 220 -3.49 -13.07 -7.50
C TYR A 220 -2.28 -14.00 -7.34
N VAL A 221 -1.60 -14.00 -6.19
CA VAL A 221 -0.38 -14.79 -6.00
C VAL A 221 -0.64 -16.30 -5.96
N ALA A 222 0.37 -17.10 -6.26
CA ALA A 222 0.24 -18.56 -6.21
C ALA A 222 0.09 -19.08 -4.76
N HIS A 223 0.72 -18.41 -3.80
CA HIS A 223 0.69 -18.79 -2.38
C HIS A 223 0.31 -17.59 -1.52
N SER A 224 -0.93 -17.55 -1.11
CA SER A 224 -1.48 -16.46 -0.31
C SER A 224 -1.53 -16.80 1.18
N ILE A 225 -1.05 -15.88 2.02
CA ILE A 225 -0.96 -16.06 3.46
C ILE A 225 -1.72 -14.92 4.16
N ALA A 226 -2.80 -15.26 4.84
CA ALA A 226 -3.51 -14.34 5.72
C ALA A 226 -2.86 -14.31 7.09
N MET A 227 -2.67 -13.11 7.65
CA MET A 227 -2.27 -12.97 9.05
C MET A 227 -3.39 -13.40 10.00
N GLY A 228 -3.03 -13.98 11.15
CA GLY A 228 -4.02 -14.43 12.15
C GLY A 228 -4.89 -13.32 12.73
N ASN A 229 -4.39 -12.08 12.75
CA ASN A 229 -5.16 -10.88 13.10
C ASN A 229 -5.99 -10.31 11.94
N GLY A 230 -5.91 -10.91 10.75
CA GLY A 230 -6.62 -10.43 9.56
C GLY A 230 -8.13 -10.60 9.66
N THR A 231 -8.84 -9.92 8.77
CA THR A 231 -10.31 -10.03 8.67
C THR A 231 -10.72 -11.43 8.21
N GLU A 232 -11.97 -11.83 8.52
CA GLU A 232 -12.49 -13.13 8.10
C GLU A 232 -12.52 -13.27 6.57
N GLU A 233 -12.76 -12.17 5.85
CA GLU A 233 -12.75 -12.16 4.39
C GLU A 233 -11.36 -12.48 3.83
N VAL A 234 -10.31 -11.90 4.40
CA VAL A 234 -8.92 -12.17 4.03
C VAL A 234 -8.52 -13.61 4.36
N LYS A 235 -8.89 -14.10 5.55
CA LYS A 235 -8.63 -15.50 5.96
C LYS A 235 -9.34 -16.52 5.05
N ASN A 236 -10.55 -16.21 4.59
CA ASN A 236 -11.29 -17.06 3.67
C ASN A 236 -10.76 -17.03 2.22
N THR A 237 -10.04 -15.96 1.85
CA THR A 237 -9.44 -15.79 0.51
C THR A 237 -8.08 -16.47 0.41
N ALA A 238 -7.31 -16.48 1.50
CA ALA A 238 -5.95 -16.99 1.50
C ALA A 238 -5.87 -18.52 1.52
N GLU A 239 -4.83 -19.06 0.87
CA GLU A 239 -4.50 -20.50 0.91
C GLU A 239 -4.14 -20.97 2.32
N TYR A 240 -3.45 -20.14 3.08
CA TYR A 240 -2.97 -20.44 4.42
C TYR A 240 -3.20 -19.27 5.39
N VAL A 241 -3.70 -19.59 6.58
CA VAL A 241 -3.81 -18.62 7.68
C VAL A 241 -2.67 -18.87 8.66
N THR A 242 -1.75 -17.90 8.77
CA THR A 242 -0.66 -17.95 9.74
C THR A 242 -1.09 -17.37 11.09
N ARG A 243 -0.16 -17.18 12.02
CA ARG A 243 -0.42 -16.54 13.32
C ARG A 243 -0.59 -15.02 13.16
N SER A 244 -1.00 -14.37 14.23
CA SER A 244 -1.07 -12.89 14.26
C SER A 244 0.33 -12.26 14.18
N VAL A 245 0.37 -10.96 13.88
CA VAL A 245 1.64 -10.21 13.83
C VAL A 245 2.39 -10.29 15.16
N ASP A 246 1.69 -10.24 16.29
CA ASP A 246 2.27 -10.32 17.64
C ASP A 246 2.64 -11.77 18.08
N GLU A 247 2.27 -12.77 17.27
CA GLU A 247 2.54 -14.19 17.51
C GLU A 247 3.47 -14.79 16.45
N ASP A 248 4.40 -13.99 15.94
CA ASP A 248 5.40 -14.41 14.97
C ASP A 248 4.83 -14.88 13.60
N GLY A 249 3.71 -14.29 13.15
CA GLY A 249 2.97 -14.74 11.96
C GLY A 249 3.83 -14.86 10.70
N ILE A 250 4.68 -13.87 10.40
CA ILE A 250 5.60 -13.91 9.23
C ILE A 250 6.58 -15.08 9.34
N LEU A 251 7.21 -15.26 10.51
CA LEU A 251 8.13 -16.37 10.75
C LEU A 251 7.44 -17.73 10.51
N HIS A 252 6.23 -17.90 11.05
CA HIS A 252 5.48 -19.14 10.88
C HIS A 252 5.04 -19.38 9.44
N GLY A 253 4.58 -18.34 8.74
CA GLY A 253 4.20 -18.45 7.32
C GLY A 253 5.38 -18.83 6.42
N LEU A 254 6.53 -18.17 6.60
CA LEU A 254 7.74 -18.49 5.81
C LEU A 254 8.27 -19.92 6.08
N LYS A 255 8.21 -20.39 7.34
CA LYS A 255 8.55 -21.77 7.69
C LYS A 255 7.58 -22.79 7.11
N HIS A 256 6.28 -22.50 7.09
CA HIS A 256 5.26 -23.39 6.52
C HIS A 256 5.56 -23.76 5.07
N TYR A 257 6.02 -22.78 4.28
CA TYR A 257 6.37 -22.99 2.88
C TYR A 257 7.85 -23.36 2.65
N GLY A 258 8.62 -23.59 3.70
CA GLY A 258 10.04 -23.96 3.58
C GLY A 258 10.91 -22.90 2.91
N LEU A 259 10.57 -21.62 3.11
CA LEU A 259 11.32 -20.47 2.57
C LEU A 259 12.52 -20.12 3.44
N ILE A 260 12.44 -20.50 4.72
CA ILE A 260 13.48 -20.30 5.74
C ILE A 260 13.63 -21.54 6.61
#